data_ab83c14e83d5bf0e886805448f2280ad
#
_entry.id   ab83c14e83d5bf0e886805448f2280ad
#
_cell.length_a   1.000
_cell.length_b   1.000
_cell.length_c   1.000
_cell.angle_alpha   90.00
_cell.angle_beta   90.00
_cell.angle_gamma   90.00
#
_symmetry.space_group_name_H-M   'P 1'
#
loop_
_entity.id
_entity.type
_entity.pdbx_description
1 polymer ?
#
loop_
_entity_poly.entity_id
_entity_poly.type
_entity_poly.pdbx_seq_one_letter_code
_entity_poly.pdbx_strand_id
1 'polypeptide(L)'
;MIELKSLIDWDYEIWAEGFCAGRVRILWEETPRLDCFLEEMHRGNGYALAACNDVLELLENEGTSLVCAQCQLENAPAMRLLSRLGFELKRVRGEELFFEAQL
;
A
#
# COMPACT_ATOMS: atom_id res chain seq x y z
N MET A 1 17.29 -0.90 -0.30
CA MET A 1 16.65 0.19 -1.03
C MET A 1 15.81 -0.34 -2.17
N ILE A 2 14.69 0.27 -2.43
CA ILE A 2 13.79 -0.17 -3.50
C ILE A 2 13.74 0.85 -4.63
N GLU A 3 13.26 0.38 -5.77
CA GLU A 3 12.97 1.22 -6.94
C GLU A 3 11.56 0.88 -7.42
N LEU A 4 10.76 1.89 -7.71
CA LEU A 4 9.43 1.70 -8.30
C LEU A 4 9.54 1.84 -9.80
N LYS A 5 9.07 0.83 -10.54
CA LYS A 5 9.03 0.87 -12.00
C LYS A 5 7.58 0.95 -12.43
N SER A 6 7.22 2.05 -13.09
CA SER A 6 5.85 2.29 -13.54
C SER A 6 5.47 1.31 -14.65
N LEU A 7 4.30 0.69 -14.51
CA LEU A 7 3.71 -0.15 -15.56
C LEU A 7 2.72 0.68 -16.38
N ILE A 8 1.69 1.18 -15.69
CA ILE A 8 0.70 2.12 -16.20
C ILE A 8 0.41 3.09 -15.07
N ASP A 9 -0.46 4.06 -15.29
CA ASP A 9 -0.75 5.10 -14.31
C ASP A 9 -1.05 4.52 -12.93
N TRP A 10 -0.23 4.92 -11.94
CA TRP A 10 -0.40 4.55 -10.54
C TRP A 10 -0.33 3.04 -10.26
N ASP A 11 0.36 2.29 -11.12
CA ASP A 11 0.61 0.86 -10.95
C ASP A 11 2.10 0.63 -11.14
N TYR A 12 2.78 0.18 -10.08
CA TYR A 12 4.23 0.09 -10.06
C TYR A 12 4.69 -1.29 -9.64
N GLU A 13 5.75 -1.78 -10.29
CA GLU A 13 6.51 -2.91 -9.77
C GLU A 13 7.49 -2.41 -8.72
N ILE A 14 7.65 -3.19 -7.65
CA ILE A 14 8.60 -2.91 -6.58
C ILE A 14 9.85 -3.72 -6.86
N TRP A 15 10.95 -3.04 -7.18
CA TRP A 15 12.23 -3.70 -7.46
C TRP A 15 13.17 -3.48 -6.31
N ALA A 16 13.83 -4.56 -5.88
CA ALA A 16 14.82 -4.53 -4.80
C ALA A 16 15.95 -5.46 -5.19
N GLU A 17 17.17 -4.96 -5.12
CA GLU A 17 18.40 -5.77 -5.34
C GLU A 17 18.38 -6.56 -6.65
N GLY A 18 17.80 -5.96 -7.70
CA GLY A 18 17.82 -6.54 -9.05
C GLY A 18 16.68 -7.50 -9.35
N PHE A 19 15.70 -7.65 -8.47
CA PHE A 19 14.54 -8.50 -8.73
C PHE A 19 13.24 -7.78 -8.40
N CYS A 20 12.16 -8.23 -9.03
CA CYS A 20 10.82 -7.71 -8.74
C CYS A 20 10.27 -8.42 -7.52
N ALA A 21 10.05 -7.67 -6.45
CA ALA A 21 9.58 -8.20 -5.18
C ALA A 21 8.05 -8.19 -5.06
N GLY A 22 7.37 -7.38 -5.87
CA GLY A 22 5.93 -7.26 -5.79
C GLY A 22 5.41 -6.07 -6.56
N ARG A 23 4.22 -5.61 -6.18
CA ARG A 23 3.55 -4.47 -6.83
C ARG A 23 2.85 -3.61 -5.81
N VAL A 24 2.78 -2.31 -6.11
CA VAL A 24 1.99 -1.34 -5.38
C VAL A 24 1.21 -0.50 -6.37
N ARG A 25 -0.03 -0.20 -6.08
CA ARG A 25 -0.88 0.56 -7.00
C ARG A 25 -1.93 1.35 -6.25
N ILE A 26 -2.48 2.35 -6.94
CA ILE A 26 -3.65 3.09 -6.47
C ILE A 26 -4.82 2.72 -7.37
N LEU A 27 -5.88 2.26 -6.76
CA LEU A 27 -7.14 1.99 -7.44
C LEU A 27 -7.99 3.25 -7.31
N TRP A 28 -8.33 3.85 -8.46
CA TRP A 28 -9.07 5.11 -8.47
C TRP A 28 -10.56 4.84 -8.36
N GLU A 29 -11.04 4.95 -7.12
CA GLU A 29 -12.44 4.84 -6.76
C GLU A 29 -12.87 6.18 -6.19
N GLU A 30 -14.07 6.27 -5.63
CA GLU A 30 -14.53 7.51 -5.00
C GLU A 30 -13.50 8.04 -4.00
N THR A 31 -12.98 7.16 -3.14
CA THR A 31 -11.77 7.43 -2.35
C THR A 31 -10.66 6.56 -2.91
N PRO A 32 -9.52 7.14 -3.34
CA PRO A 32 -8.43 6.33 -3.87
C PRO A 32 -8.01 5.25 -2.89
N ARG A 33 -7.75 4.06 -3.37
CA ARG A 33 -7.42 2.91 -2.52
C ARG A 33 -6.00 2.41 -2.80
N LEU A 34 -5.21 2.32 -1.76
CA LEU A 34 -3.87 1.74 -1.81
C LEU A 34 -3.97 0.22 -1.80
N ASP A 35 -3.25 -0.42 -2.72
CA ASP A 35 -3.17 -1.87 -2.80
C ASP A 35 -1.72 -2.27 -3.01
N CYS A 36 -1.23 -3.22 -2.22
CA CYS A 36 0.17 -3.63 -2.27
C CYS A 36 0.27 -5.14 -2.10
N PHE A 37 1.12 -5.75 -2.90
CA PHE A 37 1.39 -7.18 -2.84
C PHE A 37 2.89 -7.42 -2.91
N LEU A 38 3.41 -8.25 -2.00
CA LEU A 38 4.78 -8.75 -2.06
C LEU A 38 4.77 -10.26 -2.16
N GLU A 39 5.67 -10.80 -2.99
CA GLU A 39 5.95 -12.22 -3.00
C GLU A 39 6.38 -12.65 -1.60
N GLU A 40 5.92 -13.82 -1.16
CA GLU A 40 6.15 -14.30 0.20
C GLU A 40 7.64 -14.29 0.57
N MET A 41 8.49 -14.73 -0.35
CA MET A 41 9.94 -14.82 -0.12
C MET A 41 10.61 -13.47 0.09
N HIS A 42 9.93 -12.37 -0.26
CA HIS A 42 10.49 -11.02 -0.16
C HIS A 42 9.92 -10.22 1.00
N ARG A 43 9.09 -10.84 1.83
CA ARG A 43 8.48 -10.17 2.98
C ARG A 43 9.47 -10.05 4.13
N GLY A 44 9.20 -9.11 5.03
CA GLY A 44 10.04 -8.91 6.22
C GLY A 44 11.26 -8.04 6.00
N ASN A 45 11.43 -7.45 4.82
CA ASN A 45 12.58 -6.61 4.49
C ASN A 45 12.26 -5.11 4.43
N GLY A 46 11.02 -4.72 4.74
CA GLY A 46 10.60 -3.32 4.69
C GLY A 46 10.28 -2.81 3.30
N TYR A 47 10.26 -3.67 2.29
CA TYR A 47 10.00 -3.24 0.90
C TYR A 47 8.61 -2.66 0.72
N ALA A 48 7.58 -3.30 1.31
CA ALA A 48 6.22 -2.82 1.20
C ALA A 48 6.04 -1.45 1.86
N LEU A 49 6.64 -1.28 3.04
CA LEU A 49 6.57 -0.01 3.77
C LEU A 49 7.21 1.11 2.94
N ALA A 50 8.39 0.86 2.40
CA ALA A 50 9.10 1.85 1.58
C ALA A 50 8.31 2.19 0.32
N ALA A 51 7.80 1.17 -0.38
CA ALA A 51 7.04 1.37 -1.61
C ALA A 51 5.76 2.14 -1.36
N CYS A 52 5.00 1.76 -0.33
CA CYS A 52 3.75 2.44 0.00
C CYS A 52 4.00 3.89 0.42
N ASN A 53 5.05 4.16 1.21
CA ASN A 53 5.40 5.52 1.58
C ASN A 53 5.69 6.38 0.35
N ASP A 54 6.42 5.84 -0.62
CA ASP A 54 6.74 6.57 -1.85
C ASP A 54 5.47 6.90 -2.65
N VAL A 55 4.57 5.93 -2.78
CA VAL A 55 3.32 6.16 -3.53
C VAL A 55 2.40 7.12 -2.80
N LEU A 56 2.32 7.04 -1.48
CA LEU A 56 1.50 7.97 -0.69
C LEU A 56 2.04 9.39 -0.79
N GLU A 57 3.35 9.56 -0.84
CA GLU A 57 3.96 10.87 -1.07
C GLU A 57 3.59 11.43 -2.44
N LEU A 58 3.59 10.58 -3.48
CA LEU A 58 3.15 11.00 -4.81
C LEU A 58 1.69 11.45 -4.79
N LEU A 59 0.82 10.71 -4.08
CA LEU A 59 -0.59 11.09 -3.95
C LEU A 59 -0.75 12.43 -3.25
N GLU A 60 -0.01 12.64 -2.18
CA GLU A 60 -0.05 13.89 -1.44
C GLU A 60 0.37 15.06 -2.33
N ASN A 61 1.42 14.87 -3.12
CA ASN A 61 1.92 15.88 -4.04
C ASN A 61 0.92 16.21 -5.14
N GLU A 62 0.05 15.26 -5.49
CA GLU A 62 -1.03 15.49 -6.47
C GLU A 62 -2.26 16.16 -5.85
N GLY A 63 -2.23 16.42 -4.55
CA GLY A 63 -3.34 17.10 -3.88
C GLY A 63 -4.36 16.16 -3.25
N THR A 64 -4.11 14.85 -3.25
CA THR A 64 -5.01 13.89 -2.59
C THR A 64 -4.88 14.03 -1.08
N SER A 65 -6.01 14.16 -0.40
CA SER A 65 -6.02 14.35 1.05
C SER A 65 -6.48 13.11 1.83
N LEU A 66 -7.16 12.18 1.19
CA LEU A 66 -7.72 11.00 1.83
C LEU A 66 -7.47 9.77 0.96
N VAL A 67 -6.99 8.71 1.58
CA VAL A 67 -6.74 7.43 0.90
C VAL A 67 -7.27 6.31 1.78
N CYS A 68 -7.82 5.27 1.18
CA CYS A 68 -8.31 4.11 1.92
C CYS A 68 -7.49 2.87 1.58
N ALA A 69 -7.67 1.83 2.40
CA ALA A 69 -7.08 0.52 2.20
C ALA A 69 -7.94 -0.52 2.91
N GLN A 70 -7.80 -1.76 2.52
CA GLN A 70 -8.55 -2.83 3.16
C GLN A 70 -7.71 -4.10 3.23
N CYS A 71 -8.00 -4.93 4.20
CA CYS A 71 -7.37 -6.24 4.32
C CYS A 71 -8.30 -7.20 5.05
N GLN A 72 -7.96 -8.47 5.01
CA GLN A 72 -8.70 -9.50 5.74
C GLN A 72 -8.33 -9.48 7.22
N LEU A 73 -9.27 -9.88 8.06
CA LEU A 73 -9.09 -9.90 9.52
C LEU A 73 -7.87 -10.73 9.95
N GLU A 74 -7.63 -11.86 9.27
CA GLU A 74 -6.51 -12.73 9.63
C GLU A 74 -5.18 -12.29 9.04
N ASN A 75 -5.17 -11.22 8.23
CA ASN A 75 -3.93 -10.75 7.60
C ASN A 75 -3.18 -9.80 8.52
N ALA A 76 -2.54 -10.34 9.56
CA ALA A 76 -1.80 -9.54 10.52
C ALA A 76 -0.65 -8.72 9.91
N PRO A 77 0.12 -9.26 8.94
CA PRO A 77 1.15 -8.44 8.30
C PRO A 77 0.59 -7.19 7.62
N ALA A 78 -0.56 -7.30 6.94
CA ALA A 78 -1.19 -6.15 6.30
C ALA A 78 -1.66 -5.13 7.34
N MET A 79 -2.25 -5.58 8.45
CA MET A 79 -2.67 -4.67 9.52
C MET A 79 -1.49 -3.91 10.10
N ARG A 80 -0.35 -4.60 10.32
CA ARG A 80 0.86 -3.93 10.83
C ARG A 80 1.40 -2.90 9.84
N LEU A 81 1.41 -3.25 8.55
CA LEU A 81 1.85 -2.33 7.50
C LEU A 81 0.98 -1.08 7.48
N LEU A 82 -0.34 -1.26 7.45
CA LEU A 82 -1.27 -0.13 7.40
C LEU A 82 -1.15 0.76 8.64
N SER A 83 -1.00 0.15 9.82
CA SER A 83 -0.78 0.91 11.05
C SER A 83 0.50 1.75 10.97
N ARG A 84 1.60 1.16 10.47
CA ARG A 84 2.87 1.87 10.34
C ARG A 84 2.82 2.99 9.32
N LEU A 85 1.94 2.87 8.32
CA LEU A 85 1.74 3.90 7.32
C LEU A 85 0.83 5.04 7.81
N GLY A 86 0.24 4.89 9.00
CA GLY A 86 -0.63 5.91 9.56
C GLY A 86 -2.10 5.73 9.26
N PHE A 87 -2.48 4.58 8.72
CA PHE A 87 -3.89 4.28 8.49
C PHE A 87 -4.58 3.94 9.79
N GLU A 88 -5.84 4.37 9.90
CA GLU A 88 -6.70 4.05 11.04
C GLU A 88 -7.84 3.15 10.61
N LEU A 89 -8.16 2.17 11.45
CA LEU A 89 -9.30 1.29 11.20
C LEU A 89 -10.60 2.08 11.37
N LYS A 90 -11.44 2.09 10.34
CA LYS A 90 -12.70 2.83 10.34
C LYS A 90 -13.92 1.94 10.40
N ARG A 91 -13.84 0.73 9.85
CA ARG A 91 -15.01 -0.13 9.77
C ARG A 91 -14.59 -1.59 9.64
N VAL A 92 -15.42 -2.47 10.20
CA VAL A 92 -15.29 -3.92 10.05
C VAL A 92 -16.59 -4.43 9.43
N ARG A 93 -16.48 -5.22 8.37
CA ARG A 93 -17.65 -5.86 7.76
C ARG A 93 -17.32 -7.34 7.55
N GLY A 94 -17.89 -8.22 8.37
CA GLY A 94 -17.52 -9.63 8.34
C GLY A 94 -16.05 -9.80 8.67
N GLU A 95 -15.28 -10.36 7.74
CA GLU A 95 -13.85 -10.58 7.91
C GLU A 95 -13.01 -9.53 7.20
N GLU A 96 -13.65 -8.47 6.67
CA GLU A 96 -12.97 -7.38 5.98
C GLU A 96 -12.78 -6.19 6.91
N LEU A 97 -11.57 -5.65 6.93
CA LEU A 97 -11.21 -4.46 7.68
C LEU A 97 -10.99 -3.30 6.70
N PHE A 98 -11.58 -2.15 7.00
CA PHE A 98 -11.50 -0.95 6.16
C PHE A 98 -10.76 0.16 6.91
N PHE A 99 -9.73 0.69 6.28
CA PHE A 99 -8.82 1.67 6.86
C PHE A 99 -8.82 2.95 6.03
N GLU A 100 -8.51 4.07 6.68
CA GLU A 100 -8.31 5.35 6.01
C GLU A 100 -7.09 6.06 6.59
N ALA A 101 -6.45 6.88 5.76
CA ALA A 101 -5.38 7.76 6.17
C ALA A 101 -5.57 9.13 5.54
N GLN A 102 -5.29 10.17 6.32
CA GLN A 102 -5.22 11.54 5.81
C GLN A 102 -3.78 11.85 5.44
N LEU A 103 -3.59 12.43 4.26
CA LEU A 103 -2.26 12.76 3.76
C LEU A 103 -1.87 14.21 4.03
#